data_7014ec6d34abc98f6a2e9eb38e74f4e6
#
_entry.id   7014ec6d34abc98f6a2e9eb38e74f4e6
#
_cell.length_a   1.000
_cell.length_b   1.000
_cell.length_c   1.000
_cell.angle_alpha   90.00
_cell.angle_beta   90.00
_cell.angle_gamma   90.00
#
_symmetry.space_group_name_H-M   'P 1'
#
loop_
_entity.id
_entity.type
_entity.pdbx_description
1 polymer ?
#
loop_
_entity_poly.entity_id
_entity_poly.type
_entity_poly.pdbx_seq_one_letter_code
_entity_poly.pdbx_strand_id
1 'polypeptide(L)' 'MVKEAMYQLEATCMTCKGEAYVLSPKHLVDQYQAGGLVQDVWPDNCDEYREVIIGWRTGAYICPMCSLDDDNIG' A
#
# COMPACT_ATOMS: atom_id res chain seq x y z
N MET A 1 14.95 -18.73 -17.37
CA MET A 1 14.74 -17.93 -16.16
C MET A 1 13.31 -17.39 -16.15
N VAL A 2 12.59 -17.68 -15.09
CA VAL A 2 11.19 -17.29 -15.01
C VAL A 2 11.08 -15.94 -14.29
N LYS A 3 10.46 -14.98 -14.96
CA LYS A 3 10.15 -13.70 -14.34
C LYS A 3 8.82 -13.79 -13.61
N GLU A 4 8.83 -13.46 -12.35
CA GLU A 4 7.62 -13.44 -11.58
C GLU A 4 6.73 -12.27 -12.01
N ALA A 5 5.43 -12.53 -12.10
CA ALA A 5 4.49 -11.49 -12.45
C ALA A 5 4.40 -10.46 -11.33
N MET A 6 4.32 -9.18 -11.71
CA MET A 6 4.17 -8.09 -10.76
C MET A 6 2.72 -7.63 -10.74
N TYR A 7 2.18 -7.48 -9.55
CA TYR A 7 0.85 -6.91 -9.36
C TYR A 7 0.95 -5.42 -9.12
N GLN A 8 0.06 -4.69 -9.76
CA GLN A 8 -0.09 -3.26 -9.49
C GLN A 8 -1.18 -3.08 -8.46
N LEU A 9 -0.81 -2.59 -7.29
CA LEU A 9 -1.72 -2.36 -6.18
C LEU A 9 -2.05 -0.88 -6.15
N GLU A 10 -3.30 -0.52 -6.41
CA GLU A 10 -3.72 0.86 -6.53
C GLU A 10 -4.58 1.27 -5.34
N ALA A 11 -4.40 2.50 -4.89
CA ALA A 11 -5.22 3.09 -3.84
C ALA A 11 -5.53 4.54 -4.20
N THR A 12 -6.70 5.01 -3.78
CA THR A 12 -7.14 6.38 -4.03
C THR A 12 -7.29 7.09 -2.71
N CYS A 13 -6.67 8.27 -2.59
CA CYS A 13 -6.78 9.06 -1.38
C CYS A 13 -8.24 9.49 -1.15
N MET A 14 -8.72 9.28 0.06
CA MET A 14 -10.11 9.62 0.40
C MET A 14 -10.33 11.13 0.47
N THR A 15 -9.29 11.89 0.68
CA THR A 15 -9.36 13.33 0.89
C THR A 15 -9.20 14.10 -0.41
N CYS A 16 -8.09 13.90 -1.11
CA CYS A 16 -7.79 14.66 -2.33
C CYS A 16 -8.12 13.92 -3.61
N LYS A 17 -8.51 12.65 -3.51
CA LYS A 17 -8.84 11.79 -4.64
C LYS A 17 -7.66 11.49 -5.54
N GLY A 18 -6.45 11.77 -5.08
CA GLY A 18 -5.25 11.42 -5.82
C GLY A 18 -5.03 9.92 -5.82
N GLU A 19 -4.48 9.42 -6.91
CA GLU A 19 -4.22 7.99 -7.05
C GLU A 19 -2.78 7.68 -6.75
N ALA A 20 -2.55 6.54 -6.10
CA ALA A 20 -1.23 6.02 -5.83
C ALA A 20 -1.18 4.54 -6.17
N TYR A 21 -0.02 4.06 -6.54
CA TYR A 21 0.12 2.64 -6.82
C TYR A 21 1.53 2.17 -6.48
N VAL A 22 1.66 0.87 -6.25
CA VAL A 22 2.94 0.22 -6.06
C VAL A 22 2.94 -1.09 -6.82
N LEU A 23 4.12 -1.58 -7.15
CA LEU A 23 4.27 -2.87 -7.81
C LEU A 23 4.89 -3.84 -6.81
N SER A 24 4.33 -5.04 -6.74
CA SER A 24 4.80 -6.07 -5.82
C SER A 24 4.79 -7.42 -6.50
N PRO A 25 5.75 -8.30 -6.19
CA PRO A 25 5.70 -9.67 -6.68
C PRO A 25 4.42 -10.37 -6.24
N LYS A 26 3.89 -11.18 -7.12
CA LYS A 26 2.62 -11.85 -6.86
C LYS A 26 2.65 -12.69 -5.58
N HIS A 27 3.76 -13.38 -5.33
CA HIS A 27 3.84 -14.27 -4.17
C HIS A 27 3.71 -13.51 -2.85
N LEU A 28 4.19 -12.27 -2.80
CA LEU A 28 4.04 -11.43 -1.60
C LEU A 28 2.59 -10.97 -1.44
N VAL A 29 1.94 -10.60 -2.54
CA VAL A 29 0.53 -10.22 -2.49
C VAL A 29 -0.31 -11.40 -1.99
N ASP A 30 -0.01 -12.60 -2.48
CA ASP A 30 -0.72 -13.80 -2.05
C ASP A 30 -0.54 -14.06 -0.55
N GLN A 31 0.68 -13.86 -0.04
CA GLN A 31 0.94 -14.01 1.40
C GLN A 31 0.12 -13.02 2.22
N TYR A 32 0.04 -11.80 1.76
CA TYR A 32 -0.72 -10.77 2.46
C TYR A 32 -2.21 -11.10 2.47
N GLN A 33 -2.75 -11.54 1.33
CA GLN A 33 -4.16 -11.91 1.24
C GLN A 33 -4.50 -13.14 2.04
N ALA A 34 -3.51 -14.00 2.26
CA ALA A 34 -3.70 -15.20 3.06
C ALA A 34 -3.69 -14.92 4.57
N GLY A 35 -3.52 -13.68 4.97
CA GLY A 35 -3.54 -13.29 6.38
C GLY A 35 -2.21 -12.78 6.91
N GLY A 36 -1.20 -12.64 6.07
CA GLY A 36 0.09 -12.11 6.49
C GLY A 36 -0.01 -10.64 6.88
N LEU A 37 0.87 -10.22 7.79
CA LEU A 37 0.96 -8.82 8.18
C LEU A 37 1.78 -8.05 7.15
N VAL A 38 1.36 -6.83 6.85
CA VAL A 38 2.05 -6.02 5.84
C VAL A 38 3.51 -5.82 6.18
N GLN A 39 3.83 -5.64 7.44
CA GLN A 39 5.21 -5.42 7.89
C GLN A 39 6.05 -6.68 7.79
N ASP A 40 5.43 -7.85 7.84
CA ASP A 40 6.13 -9.13 7.69
C ASP A 40 6.38 -9.47 6.23
N VAL A 41 5.44 -9.11 5.37
CA VAL A 41 5.53 -9.40 3.95
C VAL A 41 6.48 -8.43 3.26
N TRP A 42 6.47 -7.15 3.65
CA TRP A 42 7.32 -6.12 3.07
C TRP A 42 8.14 -5.40 4.16
N PRO A 43 9.05 -6.10 4.83
CA PRO A 43 9.78 -5.50 5.96
C PRO A 43 10.77 -4.41 5.56
N ASP A 44 11.31 -4.47 4.34
CA ASP A 44 12.34 -3.55 3.89
C ASP A 44 11.79 -2.35 3.10
N ASN A 45 10.48 -2.30 2.90
CA ASN A 45 9.87 -1.23 2.13
C ASN A 45 9.50 -0.05 3.04
N CYS A 46 9.43 1.14 2.44
CA CYS A 46 9.08 2.33 3.21
C CYS A 46 7.61 2.32 3.63
N ASP A 47 7.29 3.21 4.57
CA ASP A 47 5.93 3.28 5.10
C ASP A 47 4.90 3.64 4.03
N GLU A 48 5.26 4.53 3.10
CA GLU A 48 4.35 4.90 2.01
C GLU A 48 3.97 3.70 1.16
N TYR A 49 4.95 2.86 0.85
CA TYR A 49 4.70 1.65 0.07
C TYR A 49 3.68 0.77 0.77
N ARG A 50 3.89 0.54 2.07
CA ARG A 50 3.00 -0.31 2.84
C ARG A 50 1.61 0.30 3.00
N GLU A 51 1.53 1.62 3.13
CA GLU A 51 0.25 2.29 3.26
C GLU A 51 -0.60 2.19 2.00
N VAL A 52 0.02 2.27 0.83
CA VAL A 52 -0.71 2.06 -0.42
C VAL A 52 -1.29 0.65 -0.47
N ILE A 53 -0.51 -0.33 -0.02
CA ILE A 53 -0.98 -1.72 -0.02
C ILE A 53 -2.14 -1.90 0.95
N ILE A 54 -2.06 -1.31 2.13
CA ILE A 54 -3.15 -1.37 3.10
C ILE A 54 -4.40 -0.70 2.52
N GLY A 55 -4.23 0.46 1.88
CA GLY A 55 -5.34 1.15 1.25
C GLY A 55 -5.95 0.36 0.12
N TRP A 56 -5.12 -0.34 -0.65
CA TRP A 56 -5.62 -1.20 -1.71
C TRP A 56 -6.51 -2.31 -1.16
N ARG A 57 -6.10 -2.89 -0.02
CA ARG A 57 -6.83 -4.00 0.57
C ARG A 57 -8.12 -3.54 1.27
N THR A 58 -8.03 -2.45 2.02
CA THR A 58 -9.15 -1.98 2.85
C THR A 58 -10.03 -0.97 2.15
N GLY A 59 -9.54 -0.33 1.10
CA GLY A 59 -10.25 0.75 0.43
C GLY A 59 -10.13 2.10 1.13
N ALA A 60 -9.35 2.18 2.20
CA ALA A 60 -9.17 3.40 2.97
C ALA A 60 -7.72 3.85 2.90
N TYR A 61 -7.44 4.81 2.03
CA TYR A 61 -6.10 5.33 1.83
C TYR A 61 -6.09 6.83 2.00
N ILE A 62 -5.06 7.34 2.69
CA ILE A 62 -4.81 8.77 2.81
C ILE A 62 -3.37 9.00 2.38
N CYS A 63 -3.17 9.87 1.38
CA CYS A 63 -1.83 10.11 0.86
C CYS A 63 -1.00 10.88 1.90
N PRO A 64 0.36 10.84 1.78
CA PRO A 64 1.21 11.49 2.78
C PRO A 64 0.93 12.99 2.94
N MET A 65 0.56 13.67 1.87
CA MET A 65 0.27 15.11 1.94
C MET A 65 -0.97 15.37 2.80
N CYS A 66 -2.01 14.57 2.65
CA CYS A 66 -3.22 14.71 3.45
C CYS A 66 -3.01 14.24 4.88
N SER A 67 -2.16 13.24 5.05
CA SER A 67 -1.84 12.73 6.38
C SER A 67 -1.10 13.76 7.23
N LEU A 68 -0.27 14.59 6.60
CA LEU A 68 0.42 15.66 7.31
C LEU A 68 -0.55 16.69 7.86
N ASP A 69 -1.62 16.97 7.11
CA ASP A 69 -2.65 17.90 7.59
C ASP A 69 -3.35 17.37 8.83
N ASP A 70 -3.59 16.07 8.89
CA ASP A 70 -4.20 15.46 10.07
C ASP A 70 -3.32 15.63 11.30
N ASP A 71 -2.02 15.48 11.16
CA ASP A 71 -1.10 15.64 12.28
C ASP A 71 -1.11 17.05 12.86
N ASN A 72 -1.40 18.05 12.05
CA ASN A 72 -1.42 19.43 12.49
C ASN A 72 -2.66 19.79 13.29
N ILE A 73 -3.69 18.97 13.23
CA ILE A 73 -4.93 19.25 13.94
C ILE A 73 -4.88 18.77 15.38
N GLY A 74 -4.00 17.80 15.65
CA GLY A 74 -3.89 17.17 16.97
C GLY A 74 -3.39 18.06 18.08
#